data_341834926cecec2478bb5856c470b937
#
_entry.id   341834926cecec2478bb5856c470b937
#
_cell.length_a   1.000
_cell.length_b   1.000
_cell.length_c   1.000
_cell.angle_alpha   90.00
_cell.angle_beta   90.00
_cell.angle_gamma   90.00
#
_symmetry.space_group_name_H-M   'P 1'
#
loop_
_entity.id
_entity.type
_entity.pdbx_description
1 polymer ?
#
loop_
_entity_poly.entity_id
_entity_poly.type
_entity_poly.pdbx_seq_one_letter_code
_entity_poly.pdbx_strand_id
1 'polypeptide(L)'
;MWNASRRMRMELFNCHSFSCNSSNSRYIMIYGYIRVSSDKQTVENQRFEINNFCSKENIKIDGWIEEIISGTKAYNKRQLGILLKRVQKDDLIICAELSRLGRNLFMIMEILNICMTKECKVWTIKDNYRLGEDIQSKVLAFAFGLSAEIERNLISQRTKEALARKKAEGVVLGRPKGRKNADGKYKLSGKENLIHELLIANVSKRKIAKICKVDRNTLQRFIVMRDLSQY
;
A
#
# COMPACT_ATOMS: atom_id res chain seq x y z
N MET A 1 -36.09 8.41 -34.70
CA MET A 1 -35.57 7.60 -35.83
C MET A 1 -34.12 7.29 -35.60
N TRP A 2 -33.78 6.05 -35.68
CA TRP A 2 -32.55 5.28 -35.60
C TRP A 2 -32.21 4.69 -34.24
N ASN A 3 -32.78 3.52 -34.12
CA ASN A 3 -32.42 2.45 -33.19
C ASN A 3 -31.33 1.60 -33.84
N ALA A 4 -30.23 1.34 -33.17
CA ALA A 4 -29.31 0.28 -33.57
C ALA A 4 -28.84 -0.49 -32.35
N SER A 5 -29.60 -1.49 -32.02
CA SER A 5 -29.28 -2.67 -31.23
C SER A 5 -28.00 -3.33 -31.74
N ARG A 6 -26.91 -3.33 -30.97
CA ARG A 6 -25.81 -4.28 -31.15
C ARG A 6 -25.94 -5.43 -30.14
N ARG A 7 -26.59 -6.49 -30.58
CA ARG A 7 -26.46 -7.83 -29.99
C ARG A 7 -24.99 -8.26 -30.16
N MET A 8 -24.24 -8.33 -29.08
CA MET A 8 -22.99 -9.06 -29.04
C MET A 8 -23.28 -10.57 -28.93
N ARG A 9 -22.92 -11.28 -29.96
CA ARG A 9 -23.00 -12.72 -30.10
C ARG A 9 -22.00 -13.35 -29.11
N MET A 10 -22.50 -14.11 -28.15
CA MET A 10 -21.68 -15.00 -27.30
C MET A 10 -21.25 -16.18 -28.17
N GLU A 11 -20.00 -16.25 -28.54
CA GLU A 11 -19.41 -17.48 -29.08
C GLU A 11 -18.96 -18.34 -27.89
N LEU A 12 -19.64 -19.48 -27.80
CA LEU A 12 -19.31 -20.59 -26.91
C LEU A 12 -18.00 -21.23 -27.39
N PHE A 13 -16.89 -20.95 -26.68
CA PHE A 13 -15.67 -21.73 -26.85
C PHE A 13 -15.64 -22.90 -25.90
N ASN A 14 -15.53 -24.07 -26.48
CA ASN A 14 -15.42 -25.41 -25.92
C ASN A 14 -14.31 -25.45 -24.86
N CYS A 15 -14.70 -25.66 -23.61
CA CYS A 15 -13.81 -25.97 -22.51
C CYS A 15 -13.57 -27.46 -22.45
N HIS A 16 -12.40 -27.94 -22.90
CA HIS A 16 -12.00 -29.32 -22.68
C HIS A 16 -11.52 -29.50 -21.24
N SER A 17 -12.29 -30.27 -20.54
CA SER A 17 -12.00 -31.13 -19.39
C SER A 17 -10.97 -30.64 -18.35
N PHE A 18 -11.49 -29.91 -17.35
CA PHE A 18 -11.04 -30.09 -15.96
C PHE A 18 -12.27 -30.44 -15.12
N SER A 19 -12.19 -31.59 -14.44
CA SER A 19 -13.22 -32.17 -13.60
C SER A 19 -13.78 -31.13 -12.62
N CYS A 20 -15.07 -30.82 -12.81
CA CYS A 20 -15.82 -29.93 -11.95
C CYS A 20 -16.29 -30.71 -10.74
N ASN A 21 -15.60 -30.59 -9.59
CA ASN A 21 -16.18 -30.92 -8.31
C ASN A 21 -16.82 -29.66 -7.72
N SER A 22 -18.11 -29.75 -7.55
CA SER A 22 -19.02 -28.74 -7.06
C SER A 22 -18.64 -28.19 -5.69
N SER A 23 -18.39 -26.91 -5.60
CA SER A 23 -18.84 -25.93 -4.62
C SER A 23 -17.99 -24.65 -4.70
N ASN A 24 -18.59 -23.58 -5.23
CA ASN A 24 -18.05 -22.22 -5.19
C ASN A 24 -16.70 -22.00 -5.91
N SER A 25 -16.57 -22.42 -7.18
CA SER A 25 -15.38 -22.16 -8.00
C SER A 25 -15.33 -20.68 -8.39
N ARG A 26 -14.68 -19.90 -7.54
CA ARG A 26 -14.32 -18.52 -7.86
C ARG A 26 -13.41 -18.50 -9.09
N TYR A 27 -13.66 -17.57 -10.00
CA TYR A 27 -12.78 -17.32 -11.14
C TYR A 27 -11.42 -16.81 -10.67
N ILE A 28 -10.35 -17.51 -11.03
CA ILE A 28 -8.96 -17.12 -10.72
C ILE A 28 -8.57 -15.97 -11.64
N MET A 29 -8.13 -14.86 -11.05
CA MET A 29 -7.71 -13.68 -11.81
C MET A 29 -6.21 -13.71 -12.09
N ILE A 30 -5.83 -13.44 -13.33
CA ILE A 30 -4.44 -13.40 -13.78
C ILE A 30 -4.07 -11.97 -14.16
N TYR A 31 -3.11 -11.39 -13.43
CA TYR A 31 -2.68 -10.01 -13.59
C TYR A 31 -1.30 -9.92 -14.21
N GLY A 32 -1.17 -9.16 -15.29
CA GLY A 32 0.11 -8.71 -15.82
C GLY A 32 0.56 -7.44 -15.12
N TYR A 33 1.73 -7.45 -14.46
CA TYR A 33 2.27 -6.28 -13.79
C TYR A 33 3.50 -5.73 -14.51
N ILE A 34 3.46 -4.45 -14.86
CA ILE A 34 4.51 -3.72 -15.56
C ILE A 34 4.89 -2.48 -14.76
N ARG A 35 6.20 -2.27 -14.57
CA ARG A 35 6.73 -1.05 -13.96
C ARG A 35 7.93 -0.53 -14.74
N VAL A 36 7.89 0.76 -15.08
CA VAL A 36 9.00 1.49 -15.71
C VAL A 36 9.31 2.76 -14.91
N SER A 37 10.54 3.26 -15.03
CA SER A 37 10.95 4.50 -14.36
C SER A 37 10.58 5.75 -15.15
N SER A 38 10.62 5.72 -16.50
CA SER A 38 10.45 6.92 -17.32
C SER A 38 10.05 6.69 -18.78
N ASP A 39 10.07 5.47 -19.33
CA ASP A 39 9.97 5.27 -20.76
C ASP A 39 8.79 4.38 -21.18
N LYS A 40 7.96 4.90 -22.12
CA LYS A 40 6.81 4.18 -22.69
C LYS A 40 7.24 2.96 -23.53
N GLN A 41 8.34 3.07 -24.28
CA GLN A 41 8.85 1.97 -25.12
C GLN A 41 9.22 0.74 -24.28
N THR A 42 9.70 0.96 -23.05
CA THR A 42 10.00 -0.13 -22.11
C THR A 42 8.73 -0.80 -21.56
N VAL A 43 7.58 -0.11 -21.52
CA VAL A 43 6.27 -0.71 -21.16
C VAL A 43 5.86 -1.73 -22.23
N GLU A 44 5.91 -1.34 -23.50
CA GLU A 44 5.54 -2.22 -24.61
C GLU A 44 6.42 -3.46 -24.68
N ASN A 45 7.73 -3.32 -24.44
CA ASN A 45 8.65 -4.45 -24.39
C ASN A 45 8.30 -5.44 -23.29
N GLN A 46 8.03 -4.96 -22.06
CA GLN A 46 7.61 -5.84 -20.97
C GLN A 46 6.26 -6.50 -21.26
N ARG A 47 5.31 -5.76 -21.83
CA ARG A 47 4.01 -6.31 -22.23
C ARG A 47 4.18 -7.41 -23.27
N PHE A 48 5.04 -7.21 -24.26
CA PHE A 48 5.37 -8.21 -25.27
C PHE A 48 6.00 -9.47 -24.67
N GLU A 49 6.98 -9.31 -23.75
CA GLU A 49 7.62 -10.42 -23.05
C GLU A 49 6.59 -11.24 -22.26
N ILE A 50 5.70 -10.55 -21.50
CA ILE A 50 4.66 -11.22 -20.71
C ILE A 50 3.65 -11.93 -21.60
N ASN A 51 3.20 -11.32 -22.70
CA ASN A 51 2.26 -11.93 -23.63
C ASN A 51 2.86 -13.17 -24.31
N ASN A 52 4.12 -13.12 -24.72
CA ASN A 52 4.81 -14.27 -25.32
C ASN A 52 4.92 -15.43 -24.34
N PHE A 53 5.25 -15.14 -23.08
CA PHE A 53 5.28 -16.15 -22.03
C PHE A 53 3.90 -16.76 -21.82
N CYS A 54 2.87 -15.93 -21.65
CA CYS A 54 1.50 -16.37 -21.46
C CYS A 54 0.97 -17.22 -22.62
N SER A 55 1.33 -16.87 -23.87
CA SER A 55 0.96 -17.65 -25.05
C SER A 55 1.60 -19.04 -25.04
N LYS A 56 2.86 -19.17 -24.56
CA LYS A 56 3.55 -20.46 -24.44
C LYS A 56 2.94 -21.34 -23.33
N GLU A 57 2.51 -20.75 -22.24
CA GLU A 57 1.92 -21.45 -21.09
C GLU A 57 0.39 -21.64 -21.24
N ASN A 58 -0.22 -21.22 -22.37
CA ASN A 58 -1.67 -21.20 -22.59
C ASN A 58 -2.44 -20.42 -21.50
N ILE A 59 -1.90 -19.32 -21.04
CA ILE A 59 -2.45 -18.46 -20.02
C ILE A 59 -3.02 -17.20 -20.66
N LYS A 60 -4.19 -16.74 -20.19
CA LYS A 60 -4.81 -15.48 -20.61
C LYS A 60 -4.78 -14.48 -19.44
N ILE A 61 -4.24 -13.29 -19.69
CA ILE A 61 -4.24 -12.20 -18.72
C ILE A 61 -5.62 -11.55 -18.67
N ASP A 62 -6.18 -11.43 -17.46
CA ASP A 62 -7.49 -10.81 -17.21
C ASP A 62 -7.37 -9.32 -16.92
N GLY A 63 -6.25 -8.87 -16.33
CA GLY A 63 -6.03 -7.48 -16.00
C GLY A 63 -4.58 -7.05 -16.11
N TRP A 64 -4.35 -5.81 -16.55
CA TRP A 64 -3.04 -5.19 -16.61
C TRP A 64 -2.91 -4.10 -15.57
N ILE A 65 -1.78 -4.10 -14.89
CA ILE A 65 -1.39 -3.03 -13.96
C ILE A 65 -0.07 -2.45 -14.47
N GLU A 66 -0.13 -1.22 -14.92
CA GLU A 66 1.01 -0.51 -15.49
C GLU A 66 1.28 0.75 -14.68
N GLU A 67 2.52 0.95 -14.30
CA GLU A 67 2.92 2.17 -13.59
C GLU A 67 4.27 2.70 -14.04
N ILE A 68 4.30 4.03 -14.23
CA ILE A 68 5.53 4.77 -14.55
C ILE A 68 6.00 5.42 -13.26
N ILE A 69 6.82 4.67 -12.51
CA ILE A 69 7.24 5.11 -11.17
C ILE A 69 8.56 4.49 -10.76
N SER A 70 9.36 5.22 -9.97
CA SER A 70 10.60 4.68 -9.41
C SER A 70 10.31 3.50 -8.49
N GLY A 71 11.09 2.43 -8.63
CA GLY A 71 11.03 1.25 -7.76
C GLY A 71 11.44 1.51 -6.31
N THR A 72 12.01 2.69 -6.00
CA THR A 72 12.32 3.10 -4.61
C THR A 72 11.11 3.59 -3.84
N LYS A 73 10.02 3.97 -4.54
CA LYS A 73 8.79 4.38 -3.87
C LYS A 73 8.11 3.19 -3.21
N ALA A 74 7.66 3.35 -1.98
CA ALA A 74 7.01 2.29 -1.22
C ALA A 74 5.80 1.71 -1.98
N TYR A 75 5.65 0.38 -2.01
CA TYR A 75 4.62 -0.32 -2.78
C TYR A 75 3.19 0.11 -2.42
N ASN A 76 2.93 0.46 -1.15
CA ASN A 76 1.62 0.89 -0.67
C ASN A 76 1.15 2.24 -1.27
N LYS A 77 2.07 3.02 -1.84
CA LYS A 77 1.80 4.29 -2.53
C LYS A 77 1.79 4.14 -4.06
N ARG A 78 1.74 2.91 -4.56
CA ARG A 78 1.76 2.56 -5.99
C ARG A 78 0.51 1.77 -6.35
N GLN A 79 0.27 1.60 -7.68
CA GLN A 79 -0.79 0.72 -8.18
C GLN A 79 -0.60 -0.73 -7.71
N LEU A 80 0.65 -1.16 -7.53
CA LEU A 80 0.96 -2.46 -6.93
C LEU A 80 0.32 -2.62 -5.54
N GLY A 81 0.32 -1.58 -4.71
CA GLY A 81 -0.32 -1.66 -3.38
C GLY A 81 -1.84 -1.84 -3.47
N ILE A 82 -2.49 -1.26 -4.49
CA ILE A 82 -3.92 -1.47 -4.76
C ILE A 82 -4.14 -2.90 -5.22
N LEU A 83 -3.31 -3.40 -6.15
CA LEU A 83 -3.36 -4.80 -6.61
C LEU A 83 -3.21 -5.77 -5.44
N LEU A 84 -2.19 -5.58 -4.59
CA LEU A 84 -1.93 -6.45 -3.43
C LEU A 84 -3.08 -6.47 -2.41
N LYS A 85 -3.87 -5.39 -2.31
CA LYS A 85 -5.10 -5.39 -1.48
C LYS A 85 -6.22 -6.20 -2.12
N ARG A 86 -6.32 -6.17 -3.44
CA ARG A 86 -7.39 -6.76 -4.25
C ARG A 86 -7.23 -8.25 -4.47
N VAL A 87 -5.98 -8.73 -4.71
CA VAL A 87 -5.70 -10.15 -4.96
C VAL A 87 -6.15 -11.03 -3.80
N GLN A 88 -6.56 -12.23 -4.16
CA GLN A 88 -7.06 -13.25 -3.25
C GLN A 88 -6.31 -14.56 -3.53
N LYS A 89 -6.71 -15.61 -2.79
CA LYS A 89 -6.19 -16.96 -2.94
C LYS A 89 -6.27 -17.44 -4.40
N ASP A 90 -5.20 -18.08 -4.85
CA ASP A 90 -4.99 -18.66 -6.19
C ASP A 90 -4.89 -17.63 -7.33
N ASP A 91 -5.11 -16.33 -7.10
CA ASP A 91 -4.83 -15.31 -8.11
C ASP A 91 -3.35 -15.34 -8.51
N LEU A 92 -3.02 -14.98 -9.75
CA LEU A 92 -1.67 -15.01 -10.28
C LEU A 92 -1.22 -13.61 -10.72
N ILE A 93 -0.05 -13.20 -10.26
CA ILE A 93 0.63 -11.99 -10.72
C ILE A 93 1.82 -12.41 -11.59
N ILE A 94 1.89 -11.94 -12.82
CA ILE A 94 2.99 -12.20 -13.75
C ILE A 94 3.74 -10.89 -13.99
N CYS A 95 5.06 -10.89 -13.84
CA CYS A 95 5.91 -9.76 -14.17
C CYS A 95 7.20 -10.21 -14.88
N ALA A 96 7.90 -9.28 -15.53
CA ALA A 96 9.10 -9.62 -16.28
C ALA A 96 10.24 -10.11 -15.38
N GLU A 97 10.45 -9.48 -14.23
CA GLU A 97 11.51 -9.78 -13.26
C GLU A 97 11.14 -9.27 -11.86
N LEU A 98 11.74 -9.82 -10.82
CA LEU A 98 11.50 -9.43 -9.40
C LEU A 98 11.80 -7.96 -9.15
N SER A 99 12.75 -7.37 -9.87
CA SER A 99 13.10 -5.95 -9.76
C SER A 99 11.94 -5.00 -10.11
N ARG A 100 10.91 -5.48 -10.82
CA ARG A 100 9.69 -4.71 -11.10
C ARG A 100 8.83 -4.55 -9.86
N LEU A 101 8.79 -5.55 -8.99
CA LEU A 101 8.06 -5.48 -7.73
C LEU A 101 8.68 -4.45 -6.78
N GLY A 102 10.00 -4.47 -6.62
CA GLY A 102 10.74 -3.56 -5.75
C GLY A 102 12.19 -3.38 -6.18
N ARG A 103 12.84 -2.30 -5.74
CA ARG A 103 14.25 -2.03 -6.08
C ARG A 103 15.23 -2.59 -5.05
N ASN A 104 14.80 -2.77 -3.83
CA ASN A 104 15.60 -3.41 -2.79
C ASN A 104 14.98 -4.77 -2.43
N LEU A 105 15.83 -5.65 -1.94
CA LEU A 105 15.48 -7.01 -1.59
C LEU A 105 14.37 -7.05 -0.53
N PHE A 106 14.42 -6.17 0.48
CA PHE A 106 13.41 -6.11 1.56
C PHE A 106 12.01 -5.79 1.07
N MET A 107 11.88 -4.85 0.13
CA MET A 107 10.59 -4.51 -0.47
C MET A 107 10.03 -5.67 -1.27
N ILE A 108 10.88 -6.37 -2.04
CA ILE A 108 10.48 -7.57 -2.79
C ILE A 108 9.98 -8.63 -1.84
N MET A 109 10.72 -8.89 -0.76
CA MET A 109 10.35 -9.87 0.26
C MET A 109 9.04 -9.54 0.96
N GLU A 110 8.83 -8.28 1.32
CA GLU A 110 7.58 -7.81 1.93
C GLU A 110 6.39 -8.07 1.00
N ILE A 111 6.54 -7.81 -0.29
CA ILE A 111 5.53 -8.06 -1.31
C ILE A 111 5.26 -9.56 -1.45
N LEU A 112 6.32 -10.38 -1.56
CA LEU A 112 6.18 -11.83 -1.66
C LEU A 112 5.55 -12.45 -0.41
N ASN A 113 5.87 -11.94 0.78
CA ASN A 113 5.25 -12.36 2.03
C ASN A 113 3.75 -12.04 2.07
N ILE A 114 3.34 -10.86 1.58
CA ILE A 114 1.92 -10.52 1.43
C ILE A 114 1.22 -11.49 0.47
N CYS A 115 1.86 -11.81 -0.66
CA CYS A 115 1.32 -12.77 -1.62
C CYS A 115 1.19 -14.17 -1.01
N MET A 116 2.18 -14.63 -0.25
CA MET A 116 2.14 -15.90 0.49
C MET A 116 1.00 -15.93 1.51
N THR A 117 0.86 -14.89 2.33
CA THR A 117 -0.19 -14.79 3.34
C THR A 117 -1.59 -14.84 2.72
N LYS A 118 -1.72 -14.32 1.50
CA LYS A 118 -2.97 -14.35 0.73
C LYS A 118 -3.12 -15.60 -0.16
N GLU A 119 -2.15 -16.48 -0.14
CA GLU A 119 -2.07 -17.65 -1.04
C GLU A 119 -2.18 -17.27 -2.52
N CYS A 120 -1.64 -16.08 -2.88
CA CYS A 120 -1.57 -15.57 -4.25
C CYS A 120 -0.24 -15.99 -4.87
N LYS A 121 -0.26 -16.39 -6.15
CA LYS A 121 0.91 -16.83 -6.91
C LYS A 121 1.62 -15.63 -7.54
N VAL A 122 2.95 -15.71 -7.65
CA VAL A 122 3.76 -14.70 -8.35
C VAL A 122 4.74 -15.41 -9.27
N TRP A 123 4.68 -15.10 -10.56
CA TRP A 123 5.60 -15.64 -11.55
C TRP A 123 6.44 -14.53 -12.17
N THR A 124 7.74 -14.79 -12.34
CA THR A 124 8.63 -13.91 -13.08
C THR A 124 9.22 -14.67 -14.26
N ILE A 125 9.40 -13.95 -15.36
CA ILE A 125 9.82 -14.56 -16.63
C ILE A 125 11.35 -14.72 -16.65
N LYS A 126 12.09 -13.62 -16.39
CA LYS A 126 13.55 -13.61 -16.51
C LYS A 126 14.25 -14.37 -15.40
N ASP A 127 13.73 -14.24 -14.18
CA ASP A 127 14.30 -14.90 -13.00
C ASP A 127 13.82 -16.36 -12.86
N ASN A 128 12.87 -16.79 -13.71
CA ASN A 128 12.19 -18.08 -13.64
C ASN A 128 11.71 -18.44 -12.22
N TYR A 129 11.18 -17.44 -11.51
CA TYR A 129 10.71 -17.59 -10.14
C TYR A 129 9.19 -17.78 -10.11
N ARG A 130 8.72 -18.87 -9.44
CA ARG A 130 7.30 -19.23 -9.37
C ARG A 130 6.88 -19.43 -7.92
N LEU A 131 6.47 -18.34 -7.25
CA LEU A 131 5.92 -18.41 -5.90
C LEU A 131 4.55 -19.11 -5.93
N GLY A 132 4.38 -20.11 -5.05
CA GLY A 132 3.13 -20.83 -4.85
C GLY A 132 3.08 -22.21 -5.50
N GLU A 133 4.03 -22.56 -6.39
CA GLU A 133 4.05 -23.88 -7.03
C GLU A 133 5.06 -24.83 -6.37
N ASP A 134 6.22 -24.33 -5.98
CA ASP A 134 7.28 -25.14 -5.39
C ASP A 134 7.57 -24.78 -3.93
N ILE A 135 8.06 -25.79 -3.19
CA ILE A 135 8.45 -25.64 -1.80
C ILE A 135 9.68 -24.73 -1.68
N GLN A 136 10.58 -24.74 -2.67
CA GLN A 136 11.80 -23.96 -2.66
C GLN A 136 11.49 -22.46 -2.68
N SER A 137 10.56 -22.00 -3.53
CA SER A 137 10.10 -20.62 -3.58
C SER A 137 9.46 -20.17 -2.26
N LYS A 138 8.70 -21.05 -1.60
CA LYS A 138 8.11 -20.76 -0.28
C LYS A 138 9.17 -20.65 0.80
N VAL A 139 10.14 -21.57 0.84
CA VAL A 139 11.27 -21.54 1.78
C VAL A 139 12.11 -20.28 1.57
N LEU A 140 12.39 -19.92 0.33
CA LEU A 140 13.14 -18.72 -0.01
C LEU A 140 12.41 -17.44 0.44
N ALA A 141 11.10 -17.34 0.18
CA ALA A 141 10.28 -16.21 0.62
C ALA A 141 10.21 -16.12 2.15
N PHE A 142 10.12 -17.25 2.85
CA PHE A 142 10.15 -17.31 4.31
C PHE A 142 11.54 -16.89 4.87
N ALA A 143 12.63 -17.40 4.32
CA ALA A 143 13.98 -17.04 4.73
C ALA A 143 14.25 -15.54 4.56
N PHE A 144 13.73 -14.97 3.48
CA PHE A 144 13.78 -13.55 3.21
C PHE A 144 12.95 -12.74 4.20
N GLY A 145 11.73 -13.16 4.50
CA GLY A 145 10.88 -12.52 5.51
C GLY A 145 11.56 -12.47 6.88
N LEU A 146 12.16 -13.58 7.31
CA LEU A 146 12.89 -13.67 8.56
C LEU A 146 14.13 -12.75 8.56
N SER A 147 14.88 -12.67 7.46
CA SER A 147 16.03 -11.78 7.32
C SER A 147 15.64 -10.31 7.47
N ALA A 148 14.51 -9.90 6.87
CA ALA A 148 13.98 -8.55 7.00
C ALA A 148 13.54 -8.21 8.44
N GLU A 149 12.98 -9.17 9.16
CA GLU A 149 12.59 -9.00 10.56
C GLU A 149 13.83 -8.86 11.46
N ILE A 150 14.86 -9.70 11.26
CA ILE A 150 16.12 -9.60 11.98
C ILE A 150 16.76 -8.22 11.79
N GLU A 151 16.82 -7.71 10.56
CA GLU A 151 17.38 -6.38 10.30
C GLU A 151 16.58 -5.26 10.98
N ARG A 152 15.24 -5.28 10.93
CA ARG A 152 14.41 -4.32 11.67
C ARG A 152 14.72 -4.34 13.17
N ASN A 153 14.87 -5.52 13.75
CA ASN A 153 15.20 -5.70 15.16
C ASN A 153 16.59 -5.14 15.48
N LEU A 154 17.60 -5.40 14.63
CA LEU A 154 18.95 -4.85 14.80
C LEU A 154 18.97 -3.32 14.70
N ILE A 155 18.25 -2.72 13.74
CA ILE A 155 18.12 -1.26 13.62
C ILE A 155 17.44 -0.69 14.87
N SER A 156 16.37 -1.32 15.35
CA SER A 156 15.68 -0.91 16.59
C SER A 156 16.60 -0.97 17.79
N GLN A 157 17.37 -2.06 17.94
CA GLN A 157 18.32 -2.22 19.02
C GLN A 157 19.42 -1.15 18.97
N ARG A 158 20.08 -0.97 17.84
CA ARG A 158 21.11 0.08 17.65
C ARG A 158 20.57 1.48 17.97
N THR A 159 19.33 1.76 17.58
CA THR A 159 18.69 3.04 17.89
C THR A 159 18.46 3.20 19.38
N LYS A 160 17.97 2.16 20.08
CA LYS A 160 17.79 2.17 21.53
C LYS A 160 19.11 2.39 22.26
N GLU A 161 20.17 1.69 21.85
CA GLU A 161 21.52 1.82 22.43
C GLU A 161 22.10 3.23 22.22
N ALA A 162 21.97 3.78 21.01
CA ALA A 162 22.40 5.15 20.70
C ALA A 162 21.65 6.21 21.54
N LEU A 163 20.33 6.04 21.70
CA LEU A 163 19.52 6.92 22.53
C LEU A 163 19.85 6.76 24.03
N ALA A 164 20.11 5.55 24.50
CA ALA A 164 20.54 5.30 25.87
C ALA A 164 21.89 5.95 26.16
N ARG A 165 22.86 5.85 25.24
CA ARG A 165 24.14 6.53 25.34
C ARG A 165 23.98 8.05 25.40
N LYS A 166 23.18 8.65 24.53
CA LYS A 166 22.90 10.08 24.53
C LYS A 166 22.24 10.55 25.82
N LYS A 167 21.34 9.73 26.39
CA LYS A 167 20.74 9.98 27.70
C LYS A 167 21.77 9.94 28.83
N ALA A 168 22.70 8.98 28.81
CA ALA A 168 23.80 8.88 29.77
C ALA A 168 24.78 10.06 29.66
N GLU A 169 25.00 10.61 28.45
CA GLU A 169 25.76 11.84 28.20
C GLU A 169 25.02 13.12 28.68
N GLY A 170 23.84 12.99 29.32
CA GLY A 170 23.05 14.13 29.84
C GLY A 170 22.21 14.85 28.78
N VAL A 171 22.15 14.34 27.54
CA VAL A 171 21.32 14.95 26.51
C VAL A 171 19.84 14.71 26.78
N VAL A 172 19.06 15.79 26.93
CA VAL A 172 17.60 15.71 27.08
C VAL A 172 16.98 15.34 25.74
N LEU A 173 16.47 14.11 25.66
CA LEU A 173 15.83 13.60 24.45
C LEU A 173 14.36 14.05 24.38
N GLY A 174 13.90 14.33 23.17
CA GLY A 174 12.53 14.73 22.91
C GLY A 174 12.35 16.24 22.76
N ARG A 175 11.10 16.68 22.82
CA ARG A 175 10.79 18.11 22.69
C ARG A 175 11.21 18.86 23.96
N PRO A 176 11.96 19.95 23.86
CA PRO A 176 12.31 20.78 25.02
C PRO A 176 11.07 21.23 25.80
N LYS A 177 11.15 21.16 27.13
CA LYS A 177 10.08 21.64 27.99
C LYS A 177 9.78 23.13 27.71
N GLY A 178 8.49 23.48 27.63
CA GLY A 178 8.07 24.88 27.38
C GLY A 178 8.10 25.32 25.90
N ARG A 179 8.64 24.53 24.98
CA ARG A 179 8.63 24.91 23.55
C ARG A 179 7.20 24.86 23.00
N LYS A 180 6.62 26.04 22.76
CA LYS A 180 5.29 26.20 22.15
C LYS A 180 5.37 25.96 20.62
N ASN A 181 4.24 25.66 19.99
CA ASN A 181 4.16 25.68 18.53
C ASN A 181 4.25 27.12 18.04
N ALA A 182 4.82 27.35 16.87
CA ALA A 182 4.76 28.65 16.24
C ALA A 182 3.29 29.04 15.97
N ASP A 183 2.98 30.32 16.01
CA ASP A 183 1.67 30.83 15.64
C ASP A 183 1.28 30.34 14.23
N GLY A 184 0.03 29.97 14.05
CA GLY A 184 -0.45 29.35 12.82
C GLY A 184 -0.29 27.82 12.72
N LYS A 185 0.48 27.16 13.61
CA LYS A 185 0.68 25.70 13.62
C LYS A 185 -0.22 24.91 14.58
N TYR A 186 -1.18 25.58 15.21
CA TYR A 186 -2.18 24.90 16.03
C TYR A 186 -3.34 24.40 15.13
N LYS A 187 -3.94 23.27 15.48
CA LYS A 187 -5.08 22.69 14.73
C LYS A 187 -6.29 23.63 14.61
N LEU A 188 -6.37 24.60 15.53
CA LEU A 188 -7.48 25.57 15.60
C LEU A 188 -7.07 26.97 15.16
N SER A 189 -5.83 27.19 14.74
CA SER A 189 -5.41 28.48 14.16
C SER A 189 -6.26 28.84 12.95
N GLY A 190 -6.72 30.09 12.90
CA GLY A 190 -7.64 30.61 11.88
C GLY A 190 -9.12 30.32 12.15
N LYS A 191 -9.46 29.67 13.28
CA LYS A 191 -10.85 29.42 13.71
C LYS A 191 -11.24 30.18 14.98
N GLU A 192 -10.41 31.15 15.39
CA GLU A 192 -10.59 31.94 16.60
C GLU A 192 -11.95 32.64 16.60
N ASN A 193 -12.30 33.35 15.56
CA ASN A 193 -13.57 34.09 15.44
C ASN A 193 -14.78 33.14 15.50
N LEU A 194 -14.73 32.02 14.76
CA LEU A 194 -15.80 31.01 14.81
C LEU A 194 -15.99 30.45 16.22
N ILE A 195 -14.90 30.14 16.92
CA ILE A 195 -14.97 29.61 18.29
C ILE A 195 -15.55 30.67 19.23
N HIS A 196 -15.15 31.91 19.08
CA HIS A 196 -15.64 33.03 19.88
C HIS A 196 -17.14 33.28 19.68
N GLU A 197 -17.62 33.34 18.42
CA GLU A 197 -19.03 33.46 18.08
C GLU A 197 -19.88 32.33 18.70
N LEU A 198 -19.38 31.08 18.61
CA LEU A 198 -20.08 29.93 19.17
C LEU A 198 -20.11 29.94 20.71
N LEU A 199 -19.10 30.51 21.36
CA LEU A 199 -19.06 30.71 22.81
C LEU A 199 -20.06 31.77 23.24
N ILE A 200 -20.15 32.92 22.55
CA ILE A 200 -21.16 33.97 22.78
C ILE A 200 -22.57 33.42 22.60
N ALA A 201 -22.79 32.58 21.59
CA ALA A 201 -24.06 31.91 21.33
C ALA A 201 -24.39 30.80 22.39
N ASN A 202 -23.64 30.69 23.49
CA ASN A 202 -23.80 29.68 24.52
C ASN A 202 -23.80 28.23 24.02
N VAL A 203 -23.11 27.94 22.91
CA VAL A 203 -22.97 26.59 22.40
C VAL A 203 -21.99 25.82 23.29
N SER A 204 -22.38 24.61 23.74
CA SER A 204 -21.55 23.83 24.64
C SER A 204 -20.18 23.49 24.02
N LYS A 205 -19.09 23.58 24.79
CA LYS A 205 -17.71 23.26 24.36
C LYS A 205 -17.60 21.88 23.69
N ARG A 206 -18.45 20.92 24.05
CA ARG A 206 -18.53 19.60 23.43
C ARG A 206 -19.05 19.66 21.97
N LYS A 207 -20.04 20.53 21.70
CA LYS A 207 -20.57 20.77 20.35
C LYS A 207 -19.53 21.52 19.51
N ILE A 208 -18.91 22.58 20.06
CA ILE A 208 -17.85 23.35 19.38
C ILE A 208 -16.69 22.45 18.99
N ALA A 209 -16.23 21.56 19.88
CA ALA A 209 -15.17 20.61 19.58
C ALA A 209 -15.52 19.67 18.41
N LYS A 210 -16.79 19.20 18.33
CA LYS A 210 -17.27 18.41 17.17
C LYS A 210 -17.29 19.21 15.87
N ILE A 211 -17.77 20.46 15.91
CA ILE A 211 -17.79 21.37 14.73
C ILE A 211 -16.36 21.60 14.23
N CYS A 212 -15.42 21.85 15.14
CA CYS A 212 -14.03 22.09 14.80
C CYS A 212 -13.24 20.81 14.48
N LYS A 213 -13.83 19.61 14.63
CA LYS A 213 -13.21 18.29 14.45
C LYS A 213 -11.95 18.08 15.30
N VAL A 214 -12.02 18.49 16.57
CA VAL A 214 -10.94 18.34 17.55
C VAL A 214 -11.44 17.70 18.83
N ASP A 215 -10.51 17.20 19.66
CA ASP A 215 -10.83 16.77 21.01
C ASP A 215 -11.19 17.95 21.91
N ARG A 216 -12.09 17.72 22.90
CA ARG A 216 -12.56 18.73 23.85
C ARG A 216 -11.42 19.37 24.64
N ASN A 217 -10.43 18.58 25.04
CA ASN A 217 -9.28 19.08 25.80
C ASN A 217 -8.39 19.97 24.93
N THR A 218 -8.25 19.65 23.63
CA THR A 218 -7.53 20.47 22.66
C THR A 218 -8.22 21.83 22.49
N LEU A 219 -9.55 21.85 22.35
CA LEU A 219 -10.33 23.07 22.30
C LEU A 219 -10.19 23.89 23.60
N GLN A 220 -10.35 23.28 24.78
CA GLN A 220 -10.23 23.96 26.06
C GLN A 220 -8.85 24.61 26.23
N ARG A 221 -7.78 23.90 25.91
CA ARG A 221 -6.40 24.46 25.97
C ARG A 221 -6.23 25.63 24.99
N PHE A 222 -6.85 25.56 23.82
CA PHE A 222 -6.78 26.63 22.82
C PHE A 222 -7.54 27.88 23.28
N ILE A 223 -8.76 27.71 23.85
CA ILE A 223 -9.56 28.80 24.43
C ILE A 223 -8.77 29.52 25.53
N VAL A 224 -8.17 28.77 26.46
CA VAL A 224 -7.35 29.36 27.56
C VAL A 224 -6.11 30.02 27.00
N MET A 225 -5.42 29.43 26.03
CA MET A 225 -4.19 29.96 25.47
C MET A 225 -4.41 31.26 24.68
N ARG A 226 -5.55 31.42 24.04
CA ARG A 226 -5.93 32.60 23.23
C ARG A 226 -6.87 33.56 23.95
N ASP A 227 -7.12 33.29 25.25
CA ASP A 227 -8.01 34.09 26.12
C ASP A 227 -9.40 34.38 25.51
N LEU A 228 -9.95 33.36 24.83
CA LEU A 228 -11.27 33.45 24.17
C LEU A 228 -12.42 33.27 25.15
N SER A 229 -12.17 33.18 26.46
CA SER A 229 -13.19 32.95 27.48
C SER A 229 -13.64 34.24 28.20
N GLN A 230 -13.07 35.37 27.87
CA GLN A 230 -13.47 36.65 28.45
C GLN A 230 -14.60 37.27 27.60
N TYR A 231 -15.86 36.83 27.91
CA TYR A 231 -17.08 37.66 27.78
C TYR A 231 -18.27 36.89 28.31
#